data_578cd79927479b6fd2aa93a291e45679
#
_entry.id   578cd79927479b6fd2aa93a291e45679
#
_cell.length_a   1.000
_cell.length_b   1.000
_cell.length_c   1.000
_cell.angle_alpha   90.00
_cell.angle_beta   90.00
_cell.angle_gamma   90.00
#
_symmetry.space_group_name_H-M   'P 1'
#
loop_
_entity.id
_entity.type
_entity.pdbx_description
1 polymer ?
#
loop_
_entity_poly.entity_id
_entity_poly.type
_entity_poly.pdbx_seq_one_letter_code
_entity_poly.pdbx_strand_id
1 'polypeptide(L)'
;MQPYRRLTLATLLATALAGCVGLPKPAPAIAIGIVQGGGAHSPLLGREVVVEGSITADFRAGLGVMSLEGDADGDPATSDALFLVGAPDALQMDDRVRVRGTVIERDTGRGGSITALEVAEVRQLPAAPLPAAQVLQSLPRSDAEWEALEAMRVSMSPQLTLVASHNAARFGEWQVALEGPAWTPTEIALPGQAANRLAAANDARMLLLDDGDARENSGGVMSRDIPRTGSVLPGVSGIVDERLGRYRLQLAAVPVVAAASRPAAPPRMGEVRIAAMNLENLFNGDGRGGGFPTARGAKTQAAYLHQRAKLVMALAALDADVVALMELENDEAGAASSEAQLIDALNAVQGGDWRAVPMPANASTDAIRVGIVYRASKVRAVGVAATLDIGPFRDMSRPPLLQGFRVGDGPLFHVVANHFKSKGCRDAKGADADMKDGQSCWNATRLESAKLLDGWLHREVGANASVIVLGDLNAYAMEDPPRWLREAGWRDAFSEAGIAQPYSYVYDGQRGRLDHALLSPALAPRLQGAAEWHINADEPDMAEPAGAQVTPYRSSDHDPLVIDLRLRTR
;
A
#
# COMPACT_ATOMS: atom_id res chain seq x y z
N MET A 1 -111.81 11.19 9.68
CA MET A 1 -112.31 10.89 8.32
C MET A 1 -111.52 11.65 7.29
N GLN A 2 -110.53 11.07 6.67
CA GLN A 2 -109.94 11.57 5.42
C GLN A 2 -109.13 10.46 4.82
N PRO A 3 -109.10 10.31 3.47
CA PRO A 3 -108.58 9.09 2.86
C PRO A 3 -107.09 9.16 2.50
N TYR A 4 -106.51 7.98 2.46
CA TYR A 4 -105.15 7.71 1.99
C TYR A 4 -104.99 7.98 0.51
N ARG A 5 -103.96 8.79 0.15
CA ARG A 5 -103.41 8.83 -1.24
C ARG A 5 -102.21 7.86 -1.33
N ARG A 6 -102.30 6.92 -2.25
CA ARG A 6 -101.17 6.06 -2.60
C ARG A 6 -100.26 6.81 -3.58
N LEU A 7 -99.03 6.94 -3.30
CA LEU A 7 -97.97 7.35 -4.22
C LEU A 7 -97.35 6.12 -4.85
N THR A 8 -97.42 6.03 -6.17
CA THR A 8 -96.71 5.03 -6.95
C THR A 8 -95.25 5.46 -7.17
N LEU A 9 -94.33 4.66 -6.76
CA LEU A 9 -92.88 4.90 -6.95
C LEU A 9 -92.50 4.22 -8.31
N ALA A 10 -92.11 5.01 -9.28
CA ALA A 10 -91.53 4.53 -10.53
C ALA A 10 -90.03 4.29 -10.33
N THR A 11 -89.58 3.06 -10.42
CA THR A 11 -88.16 2.66 -10.34
C THR A 11 -87.51 2.84 -11.71
N LEU A 12 -86.61 3.83 -11.82
CA LEU A 12 -85.72 3.96 -12.98
C LEU A 12 -84.54 2.99 -12.78
N LEU A 13 -84.47 2.01 -13.70
CA LEU A 13 -83.27 1.13 -13.77
C LEU A 13 -82.22 1.85 -14.63
N ALA A 14 -81.17 2.38 -13.96
CA ALA A 14 -79.99 2.90 -14.63
C ALA A 14 -79.01 1.77 -14.88
N THR A 15 -78.90 1.30 -16.11
CA THR A 15 -77.85 0.38 -16.57
C THR A 15 -76.50 1.13 -16.63
N ALA A 16 -75.63 0.94 -15.58
CA ALA A 16 -74.27 1.38 -15.63
C ALA A 16 -73.47 0.42 -16.53
N LEU A 17 -73.12 0.89 -17.76
CA LEU A 17 -72.04 0.28 -18.55
C LEU A 17 -70.70 0.55 -17.79
N ALA A 18 -70.26 -0.44 -17.00
CA ALA A 18 -68.89 -0.49 -16.53
C ALA A 18 -67.99 -0.84 -17.73
N GLY A 19 -67.45 0.20 -18.39
CA GLY A 19 -66.34 0.01 -19.32
C GLY A 19 -65.14 -0.55 -18.55
N CYS A 20 -64.78 -1.80 -18.81
CA CYS A 20 -63.48 -2.34 -18.42
C CYS A 20 -62.42 -1.50 -19.12
N VAL A 21 -61.88 -0.49 -18.46
CA VAL A 21 -60.59 0.12 -18.81
C VAL A 21 -59.58 -1.00 -18.56
N GLY A 22 -59.18 -1.69 -19.62
CA GLY A 22 -58.12 -2.67 -19.58
C GLY A 22 -56.90 -1.99 -18.97
N LEU A 23 -56.40 -2.51 -17.86
CA LEU A 23 -55.10 -2.06 -17.29
C LEU A 23 -54.09 -2.07 -18.44
N PRO A 24 -53.30 -1.00 -18.63
CA PRO A 24 -52.29 -0.95 -19.68
C PRO A 24 -51.40 -2.19 -19.54
N LYS A 25 -51.23 -2.91 -20.65
CA LYS A 25 -50.34 -4.07 -20.69
C LYS A 25 -48.97 -3.60 -20.18
N PRO A 26 -48.35 -4.26 -19.20
CA PRO A 26 -47.06 -3.85 -18.73
C PRO A 26 -46.07 -3.84 -19.89
N ALA A 27 -45.24 -2.78 -19.99
CA ALA A 27 -44.22 -2.67 -21.04
C ALA A 27 -43.37 -3.95 -21.06
N PRO A 28 -43.01 -4.49 -22.22
CA PRO A 28 -42.16 -5.69 -22.27
C PRO A 28 -40.80 -5.39 -21.62
N ALA A 29 -40.25 -6.38 -20.89
CA ALA A 29 -38.88 -6.29 -20.39
C ALA A 29 -37.91 -6.45 -21.57
N ILE A 30 -36.80 -5.71 -21.52
CA ILE A 30 -35.67 -5.84 -22.45
C ILE A 30 -34.50 -6.51 -21.77
N ALA A 31 -33.60 -7.13 -22.52
CA ALA A 31 -32.38 -7.72 -21.96
C ALA A 31 -31.50 -6.62 -21.36
N ILE A 32 -30.82 -6.93 -20.27
CA ILE A 32 -29.93 -5.97 -19.58
C ILE A 32 -28.76 -5.58 -20.49
N GLY A 33 -28.21 -6.50 -21.29
CA GLY A 33 -27.15 -6.20 -22.25
C GLY A 33 -27.52 -5.12 -23.29
N ILE A 34 -28.82 -4.98 -23.65
CA ILE A 34 -29.28 -3.87 -24.48
C ILE A 34 -29.21 -2.53 -23.72
N VAL A 35 -29.43 -2.55 -22.40
CA VAL A 35 -29.31 -1.36 -21.55
C VAL A 35 -27.86 -0.98 -21.39
N GLN A 36 -27.00 -1.94 -21.12
CA GLN A 36 -25.55 -1.73 -20.94
C GLN A 36 -24.90 -1.24 -22.26
N GLY A 37 -25.16 -1.95 -23.36
CA GLY A 37 -24.41 -1.71 -24.58
C GLY A 37 -22.97 -2.19 -24.52
N GLY A 38 -22.23 -2.04 -25.62
CA GLY A 38 -20.83 -2.49 -25.74
C GLY A 38 -19.79 -1.40 -25.50
N GLY A 39 -20.09 -0.37 -24.72
CA GLY A 39 -19.19 0.76 -24.44
C GLY A 39 -19.32 1.28 -23.02
N ALA A 40 -18.49 2.24 -22.67
CA ALA A 40 -18.42 2.82 -21.33
C ALA A 40 -19.68 3.57 -20.86
N HIS A 41 -20.67 3.73 -21.72
CA HIS A 41 -21.95 4.38 -21.40
C HIS A 41 -23.10 3.70 -22.11
N SER A 42 -24.22 3.64 -21.43
CA SER A 42 -25.44 3.07 -21.97
C SER A 42 -25.96 3.81 -23.23
N PRO A 43 -26.31 3.09 -24.31
CA PRO A 43 -26.99 3.68 -25.47
C PRO A 43 -28.40 4.18 -25.13
N LEU A 44 -28.96 3.80 -23.99
CA LEU A 44 -30.29 4.15 -23.53
C LEU A 44 -30.31 5.20 -22.42
N LEU A 45 -29.21 5.93 -22.22
CA LEU A 45 -29.10 6.97 -21.21
C LEU A 45 -30.30 7.93 -21.21
N GLY A 46 -30.93 8.16 -20.05
CA GLY A 46 -32.09 9.00 -19.85
C GLY A 46 -33.42 8.38 -20.32
N ARG A 47 -33.42 7.13 -20.78
CA ARG A 47 -34.62 6.41 -21.17
C ARG A 47 -35.23 5.64 -20.02
N GLU A 48 -36.56 5.61 -19.96
CA GLU A 48 -37.26 4.68 -19.06
C GLU A 48 -37.31 3.29 -19.71
N VAL A 49 -36.87 2.27 -18.96
CA VAL A 49 -36.85 0.87 -19.41
C VAL A 49 -37.44 -0.05 -18.33
N VAL A 50 -37.76 -1.27 -18.77
CA VAL A 50 -38.16 -2.36 -17.89
C VAL A 50 -37.20 -3.52 -18.09
N VAL A 51 -36.59 -4.01 -17.00
CA VAL A 51 -35.68 -5.15 -17.00
C VAL A 51 -36.14 -6.21 -16.01
N GLU A 52 -35.67 -7.43 -16.16
CA GLU A 52 -35.90 -8.53 -15.21
C GLU A 52 -34.54 -9.15 -14.82
N GLY A 53 -34.39 -9.54 -13.55
CA GLY A 53 -33.19 -10.17 -13.07
C GLY A 53 -33.32 -10.60 -11.61
N SER A 54 -32.23 -11.11 -11.07
CA SER A 54 -32.09 -11.47 -9.66
C SER A 54 -31.12 -10.53 -8.97
N ILE A 55 -31.39 -10.19 -7.69
CA ILE A 55 -30.49 -9.38 -6.87
C ILE A 55 -29.28 -10.23 -6.49
N THR A 56 -28.10 -9.84 -6.93
CA THR A 56 -26.85 -10.60 -6.72
C THR A 56 -25.89 -9.94 -5.72
N ALA A 57 -26.09 -8.65 -5.40
CA ALA A 57 -25.39 -7.98 -4.32
C ALA A 57 -26.18 -6.80 -3.75
N ASP A 58 -25.96 -6.51 -2.46
CA ASP A 58 -26.54 -5.36 -1.76
C ASP A 58 -25.43 -4.53 -1.12
N PHE A 59 -25.11 -3.40 -1.74
CA PHE A 59 -24.14 -2.40 -1.26
C PHE A 59 -24.83 -1.07 -0.91
N ARG A 60 -26.16 -1.09 -0.61
CA ARG A 60 -26.91 0.14 -0.31
C ARG A 60 -26.34 0.92 0.89
N ALA A 61 -25.85 0.21 1.91
CA ALA A 61 -25.33 0.83 3.11
C ALA A 61 -24.05 1.64 2.88
N GLY A 62 -23.20 1.21 1.93
CA GLY A 62 -21.91 1.84 1.63
C GLY A 62 -21.89 2.62 0.32
N LEU A 63 -22.30 1.97 -0.77
CA LEU A 63 -22.25 2.53 -2.12
C LEU A 63 -23.60 3.08 -2.61
N GLY A 64 -24.70 2.79 -1.93
CA GLY A 64 -26.04 3.23 -2.32
C GLY A 64 -26.59 2.51 -3.55
N VAL A 65 -26.13 1.29 -3.84
CA VAL A 65 -26.54 0.49 -4.99
C VAL A 65 -26.79 -0.98 -4.61
N MET A 66 -27.60 -1.66 -5.43
CA MET A 66 -27.69 -3.13 -5.49
C MET A 66 -27.29 -3.58 -6.89
N SER A 67 -26.76 -4.80 -7.02
CA SER A 67 -26.55 -5.41 -8.33
C SER A 67 -27.76 -6.26 -8.73
N LEU A 68 -28.23 -6.08 -9.96
CA LEU A 68 -29.27 -6.87 -10.62
C LEU A 68 -28.65 -7.59 -11.80
N GLU A 69 -28.70 -8.93 -11.82
CA GLU A 69 -28.19 -9.76 -12.92
C GLU A 69 -29.35 -10.45 -13.63
N GLY A 70 -29.46 -10.26 -14.92
CA GLY A 70 -30.49 -10.85 -15.79
C GLY A 70 -30.11 -12.22 -16.34
N ASP A 71 -30.98 -12.77 -17.18
CA ASP A 71 -30.64 -13.97 -17.95
C ASP A 71 -29.66 -13.56 -19.07
N ALA A 72 -28.65 -14.39 -19.34
CA ALA A 72 -27.64 -14.11 -20.35
C ALA A 72 -28.27 -13.94 -21.75
N ASP A 73 -27.93 -12.87 -22.43
CA ASP A 73 -28.43 -12.59 -23.80
C ASP A 73 -27.57 -13.24 -24.90
N GLY A 74 -26.39 -13.76 -24.50
CA GLY A 74 -25.44 -14.46 -25.36
C GLY A 74 -24.48 -13.56 -26.13
N ASP A 75 -24.49 -12.24 -25.89
CA ASP A 75 -23.49 -11.31 -26.41
C ASP A 75 -22.36 -11.09 -25.41
N PRO A 76 -21.14 -11.62 -25.65
CA PRO A 76 -20.04 -11.46 -24.72
C PRO A 76 -19.46 -10.04 -24.67
N ALA A 77 -19.92 -9.12 -25.49
CA ALA A 77 -19.48 -7.73 -25.52
C ALA A 77 -20.33 -6.81 -24.63
N THR A 78 -21.41 -7.33 -24.02
CA THR A 78 -22.31 -6.58 -23.15
C THR A 78 -22.45 -7.26 -21.80
N SER A 79 -22.60 -6.48 -20.72
CA SER A 79 -22.88 -7.03 -19.40
C SER A 79 -24.35 -7.46 -19.28
N ASP A 80 -24.59 -8.63 -18.70
CA ASP A 80 -25.93 -9.11 -18.33
C ASP A 80 -26.40 -8.58 -16.96
N ALA A 81 -25.71 -7.64 -16.35
CA ALA A 81 -26.03 -7.04 -15.06
C ALA A 81 -26.02 -5.51 -15.09
N LEU A 82 -26.69 -4.88 -14.13
CA LEU A 82 -26.62 -3.43 -13.92
C LEU A 82 -26.84 -3.08 -12.45
N PHE A 83 -26.46 -1.86 -12.07
CA PHE A 83 -26.70 -1.36 -10.73
C PHE A 83 -28.09 -0.73 -10.58
N LEU A 84 -28.72 -0.91 -9.42
CA LEU A 84 -29.98 -0.27 -9.04
C LEU A 84 -29.71 0.84 -8.02
N VAL A 85 -30.16 2.05 -8.29
CA VAL A 85 -30.14 3.20 -7.40
C VAL A 85 -31.54 3.48 -6.87
N GLY A 86 -31.69 3.73 -5.57
CA GLY A 86 -33.01 3.96 -4.97
C GLY A 86 -33.87 2.70 -4.84
N ALA A 87 -33.26 1.52 -4.82
CA ALA A 87 -33.95 0.26 -4.62
C ALA A 87 -34.66 0.22 -3.24
N PRO A 88 -35.91 -0.27 -3.16
CA PRO A 88 -36.66 -0.35 -1.89
C PRO A 88 -35.95 -1.22 -0.84
N ASP A 89 -36.07 -0.84 0.45
CA ASP A 89 -35.48 -1.58 1.57
C ASP A 89 -35.99 -3.02 1.70
N ALA A 90 -37.20 -3.28 1.20
CA ALA A 90 -37.81 -4.61 1.24
C ALA A 90 -37.13 -5.64 0.33
N LEU A 91 -36.33 -5.19 -0.66
CA LEU A 91 -35.59 -6.11 -1.51
C LEU A 91 -34.45 -6.79 -0.77
N GLN A 92 -34.32 -8.08 -1.04
CA GLN A 92 -33.31 -8.95 -0.43
C GLN A 92 -32.42 -9.58 -1.52
N MET A 93 -31.27 -10.09 -1.09
CA MET A 93 -30.46 -10.99 -1.92
C MET A 93 -31.30 -12.16 -2.42
N ASP A 94 -31.03 -12.59 -3.64
CA ASP A 94 -31.69 -13.68 -4.37
C ASP A 94 -33.14 -13.40 -4.80
N ASP A 95 -33.70 -12.23 -4.47
CA ASP A 95 -34.99 -11.82 -5.00
C ASP A 95 -34.94 -11.72 -6.52
N ARG A 96 -35.85 -12.41 -7.22
CA ARG A 96 -36.07 -12.18 -8.65
C ARG A 96 -37.12 -11.11 -8.84
N VAL A 97 -36.79 -10.09 -9.61
CA VAL A 97 -37.61 -8.89 -9.73
C VAL A 97 -37.74 -8.40 -11.19
N ARG A 98 -38.82 -7.71 -11.43
CA ARG A 98 -39.00 -6.84 -12.60
C ARG A 98 -38.89 -5.40 -12.10
N VAL A 99 -37.99 -4.66 -12.71
CA VAL A 99 -37.68 -3.28 -12.33
C VAL A 99 -38.00 -2.35 -13.49
N ARG A 100 -38.74 -1.27 -13.23
CA ARG A 100 -38.91 -0.15 -14.13
C ARG A 100 -38.16 1.05 -13.57
N GLY A 101 -37.41 1.74 -14.40
CA GLY A 101 -36.62 2.89 -13.97
C GLY A 101 -36.01 3.64 -15.15
N THR A 102 -35.31 4.72 -14.83
CA THR A 102 -34.57 5.55 -15.78
C THR A 102 -33.10 5.14 -15.81
N VAL A 103 -32.57 4.93 -17.01
CA VAL A 103 -31.14 4.62 -17.19
C VAL A 103 -30.32 5.87 -16.92
N ILE A 104 -29.35 5.76 -16.03
CA ILE A 104 -28.42 6.82 -15.65
C ILE A 104 -26.98 6.31 -15.74
N GLU A 105 -26.05 7.24 -15.98
CA GLU A 105 -24.62 7.05 -15.74
C GLU A 105 -24.28 7.71 -14.40
N ARG A 106 -23.92 6.91 -13.42
CA ARG A 106 -23.55 7.42 -12.09
C ARG A 106 -22.06 7.67 -12.03
N ASP A 107 -21.67 8.93 -11.85
CA ASP A 107 -20.28 9.34 -11.65
C ASP A 107 -19.70 8.66 -10.40
N THR A 108 -18.56 7.99 -10.56
CA THR A 108 -17.79 7.29 -9.52
C THR A 108 -16.50 8.01 -9.16
N GLY A 109 -16.27 9.17 -9.77
CA GLY A 109 -15.10 10.04 -9.57
C GLY A 109 -13.96 9.76 -10.53
N ARG A 110 -13.09 10.76 -10.71
CA ARG A 110 -11.92 10.73 -11.62
C ARG A 110 -12.25 10.38 -13.08
N GLY A 111 -13.47 10.65 -13.50
CA GLY A 111 -13.95 10.39 -14.87
C GLY A 111 -14.50 9.00 -15.11
N GLY A 112 -14.59 8.15 -14.06
CA GLY A 112 -15.29 6.88 -14.13
C GLY A 112 -16.79 7.01 -13.95
N SER A 113 -17.56 6.06 -14.46
CA SER A 113 -19.02 5.94 -14.24
C SER A 113 -19.45 4.47 -14.23
N ILE A 114 -20.63 4.23 -13.69
CA ILE A 114 -21.31 2.94 -13.77
C ILE A 114 -22.69 3.13 -14.37
N THR A 115 -23.10 2.22 -15.25
CA THR A 115 -24.48 2.18 -15.76
C THR A 115 -25.40 1.70 -14.64
N ALA A 116 -26.43 2.50 -14.35
CA ALA A 116 -27.38 2.18 -13.30
C ALA A 116 -28.83 2.48 -13.73
N LEU A 117 -29.77 1.87 -13.03
CA LEU A 117 -31.18 2.16 -13.16
C LEU A 117 -31.68 2.90 -11.92
N GLU A 118 -32.10 4.16 -12.08
CA GLU A 118 -32.82 4.87 -11.04
C GLU A 118 -34.23 4.29 -10.93
N VAL A 119 -34.47 3.56 -9.82
CA VAL A 119 -35.64 2.71 -9.65
C VAL A 119 -36.92 3.53 -9.47
N ALA A 120 -37.92 3.32 -10.33
CA ALA A 120 -39.27 3.89 -10.22
C ALA A 120 -40.30 2.90 -9.67
N GLU A 121 -40.20 1.62 -10.05
CA GLU A 121 -41.13 0.58 -9.61
C GLU A 121 -40.43 -0.79 -9.58
N VAL A 122 -40.76 -1.58 -8.57
CA VAL A 122 -40.28 -2.97 -8.45
C VAL A 122 -41.47 -3.90 -8.27
N ARG A 123 -41.41 -5.02 -8.97
CA ARG A 123 -42.38 -6.11 -8.82
C ARG A 123 -41.64 -7.41 -8.61
N GLN A 124 -41.99 -8.11 -7.55
CA GLN A 124 -41.48 -9.44 -7.26
C GLN A 124 -41.91 -10.43 -8.35
N LEU A 125 -41.01 -11.29 -8.75
CA LEU A 125 -41.25 -12.39 -9.69
C LEU A 125 -41.10 -13.74 -8.92
N PRO A 126 -41.62 -14.84 -9.49
CA PRO A 126 -41.35 -16.17 -8.95
C PRO A 126 -39.83 -16.40 -8.86
N ALA A 127 -39.39 -17.01 -7.75
CA ALA A 127 -37.98 -17.36 -7.54
C ALA A 127 -37.45 -18.24 -8.69
N ALA A 128 -36.23 -17.99 -9.09
CA ALA A 128 -35.49 -18.79 -10.06
C ALA A 128 -34.04 -18.99 -9.57
N PRO A 129 -33.31 -19.99 -10.05
CA PRO A 129 -31.88 -20.11 -9.77
C PRO A 129 -31.15 -18.84 -10.19
N LEU A 130 -30.17 -18.43 -9.38
CA LEU A 130 -29.28 -17.33 -9.78
C LEU A 130 -28.49 -17.71 -11.04
N PRO A 131 -28.18 -16.74 -11.93
CA PRO A 131 -27.21 -16.94 -12.99
C PRO A 131 -25.89 -17.46 -12.43
N ALA A 132 -25.18 -18.30 -13.16
CA ALA A 132 -23.85 -18.75 -12.73
C ALA A 132 -22.86 -17.57 -12.78
N ALA A 133 -22.02 -17.41 -11.73
CA ALA A 133 -20.98 -16.41 -11.78
C ALA A 133 -20.04 -16.65 -12.96
N GLN A 134 -19.65 -15.58 -13.66
CA GLN A 134 -18.69 -15.66 -14.76
C GLN A 134 -17.32 -16.05 -14.20
N VAL A 135 -16.76 -17.17 -14.68
CA VAL A 135 -15.45 -17.66 -14.23
C VAL A 135 -14.33 -17.01 -15.04
N LEU A 136 -13.48 -16.25 -14.36
CA LEU A 136 -12.33 -15.60 -14.99
C LEU A 136 -11.06 -16.43 -14.74
N GLN A 137 -10.34 -16.75 -15.82
CA GLN A 137 -9.03 -17.43 -15.81
C GLN A 137 -7.87 -16.43 -15.85
N SER A 138 -8.13 -15.19 -16.19
CA SER A 138 -7.20 -14.05 -16.21
C SER A 138 -7.98 -12.77 -15.94
N LEU A 139 -7.29 -11.69 -15.64
CA LEU A 139 -7.92 -10.37 -15.60
C LEU A 139 -8.25 -9.89 -17.01
N PRO A 140 -9.35 -9.15 -17.20
CA PRO A 140 -9.63 -8.42 -18.42
C PRO A 140 -8.47 -7.50 -18.82
N ARG A 141 -8.19 -7.38 -20.13
CA ARG A 141 -6.99 -6.70 -20.66
C ARG A 141 -7.26 -5.29 -21.18
N SER A 142 -8.53 -4.92 -21.24
CA SER A 142 -8.98 -3.61 -21.74
C SER A 142 -10.20 -3.15 -20.95
N ASP A 143 -10.45 -1.85 -20.97
CA ASP A 143 -11.67 -1.28 -20.38
C ASP A 143 -12.92 -1.91 -20.98
N ALA A 144 -12.95 -2.17 -22.29
CA ALA A 144 -14.09 -2.82 -22.94
C ALA A 144 -14.37 -4.24 -22.42
N GLU A 145 -13.32 -5.02 -22.08
CA GLU A 145 -13.49 -6.34 -21.45
C GLU A 145 -13.99 -6.22 -20.01
N TRP A 146 -13.62 -5.16 -19.28
CA TRP A 146 -14.16 -4.86 -17.96
C TRP A 146 -15.61 -4.38 -18.01
N GLU A 147 -15.94 -3.48 -18.93
CA GLU A 147 -17.30 -2.98 -19.16
C GLU A 147 -18.28 -4.12 -19.45
N ALA A 148 -17.88 -5.10 -20.26
CA ALA A 148 -18.68 -6.29 -20.53
C ALA A 148 -18.98 -7.15 -19.30
N LEU A 149 -18.39 -6.84 -18.15
CA LEU A 149 -18.59 -7.51 -16.86
C LEU A 149 -19.18 -6.58 -15.80
N GLU A 150 -19.43 -5.30 -16.09
CA GLU A 150 -19.92 -4.33 -15.12
C GLU A 150 -21.16 -4.85 -14.37
N ALA A 151 -21.20 -4.68 -13.06
CA ALA A 151 -22.23 -5.18 -12.15
C ALA A 151 -22.42 -6.71 -12.12
N MET A 152 -21.74 -7.48 -12.97
CA MET A 152 -21.84 -8.95 -12.97
C MET A 152 -21.08 -9.56 -11.80
N ARG A 153 -21.57 -10.71 -11.37
CA ARG A 153 -20.89 -11.57 -10.42
C ARG A 153 -19.83 -12.40 -11.13
N VAL A 154 -18.58 -12.19 -10.73
CA VAL A 154 -17.43 -12.94 -11.26
C VAL A 154 -16.77 -13.79 -10.17
N SER A 155 -16.09 -14.85 -10.61
CA SER A 155 -15.26 -15.70 -9.76
C SER A 155 -13.88 -15.85 -10.37
N MET A 156 -12.84 -15.43 -9.65
CA MET A 156 -11.45 -15.63 -10.06
C MET A 156 -11.05 -17.07 -9.78
N SER A 157 -10.75 -17.84 -10.83
CA SER A 157 -10.26 -19.22 -10.72
C SER A 157 -8.79 -19.30 -10.34
N PRO A 158 -7.88 -18.44 -10.85
CA PRO A 158 -6.49 -18.43 -10.42
C PRO A 158 -6.33 -17.95 -8.99
N GLN A 159 -5.30 -18.46 -8.33
CA GLN A 159 -4.85 -17.98 -7.03
C GLN A 159 -4.34 -16.54 -7.14
N LEU A 160 -4.74 -15.70 -6.18
CA LEU A 160 -4.29 -14.32 -6.06
C LEU A 160 -3.35 -14.17 -4.86
N THR A 161 -2.42 -13.23 -4.94
CA THR A 161 -1.54 -12.88 -3.83
C THR A 161 -1.85 -11.46 -3.35
N LEU A 162 -2.05 -11.27 -2.03
CA LEU A 162 -2.17 -9.94 -1.44
C LEU A 162 -0.84 -9.21 -1.59
N VAL A 163 -0.85 -8.04 -2.23
CA VAL A 163 0.37 -7.26 -2.52
C VAL A 163 0.40 -5.90 -1.83
N ALA A 164 -0.77 -5.33 -1.49
CA ALA A 164 -0.85 -4.14 -0.64
C ALA A 164 -2.14 -4.12 0.18
N SER A 165 -2.05 -3.51 1.35
CA SER A 165 -3.15 -3.34 2.31
C SER A 165 -3.17 -1.97 3.00
N HIS A 166 -2.42 -0.99 2.49
CA HIS A 166 -2.30 0.35 3.09
C HIS A 166 -3.65 1.11 3.17
N ASN A 167 -4.58 0.82 2.28
CA ASN A 167 -5.94 1.37 2.29
C ASN A 167 -6.95 0.51 3.08
N ALA A 168 -6.54 -0.67 3.55
CA ALA A 168 -7.47 -1.63 4.13
C ALA A 168 -8.15 -1.12 5.41
N ALA A 169 -7.38 -0.59 6.35
CA ALA A 169 -7.93 -0.07 7.61
C ALA A 169 -8.88 1.12 7.39
N ARG A 170 -8.56 1.96 6.40
CA ARG A 170 -9.28 3.22 6.14
C ARG A 170 -10.49 3.05 5.24
N PHE A 171 -10.38 2.23 4.18
CA PHE A 171 -11.39 2.11 3.12
C PHE A 171 -11.83 0.67 2.82
N GLY A 172 -11.29 -0.35 3.49
CA GLY A 172 -11.61 -1.75 3.19
C GLY A 172 -11.01 -2.25 1.87
N GLU A 173 -9.98 -1.58 1.31
CA GLU A 173 -9.38 -1.94 0.03
C GLU A 173 -8.15 -2.83 0.19
N TRP A 174 -8.11 -3.97 -0.50
CA TRP A 174 -6.94 -4.84 -0.63
C TRP A 174 -6.50 -4.89 -2.09
N GLN A 175 -5.21 -4.72 -2.35
CA GLN A 175 -4.66 -4.92 -3.68
C GLN A 175 -4.05 -6.32 -3.79
N VAL A 176 -4.48 -7.06 -4.79
CA VAL A 176 -4.02 -8.42 -5.08
C VAL A 176 -3.42 -8.50 -6.47
N ALA A 177 -2.57 -9.51 -6.70
CA ALA A 177 -1.97 -9.73 -8.01
C ALA A 177 -2.02 -11.21 -8.40
N LEU A 178 -2.12 -11.47 -9.69
CA LEU A 178 -1.82 -12.77 -10.31
C LEU A 178 -0.30 -13.02 -10.27
N GLU A 179 0.09 -14.29 -10.24
CA GLU A 179 1.50 -14.72 -10.36
C GLU A 179 2.44 -14.23 -9.25
N GLY A 180 1.89 -13.92 -8.06
CA GLY A 180 2.65 -13.48 -6.90
C GLY A 180 2.97 -11.98 -6.88
N PRO A 181 3.87 -11.53 -5.95
CA PRO A 181 4.18 -10.13 -5.77
C PRO A 181 4.79 -9.48 -7.02
N ALA A 182 4.44 -8.22 -7.26
CA ALA A 182 5.07 -7.40 -8.29
C ALA A 182 6.36 -6.76 -7.78
N TRP A 183 7.26 -6.45 -8.70
CA TRP A 183 8.49 -5.71 -8.43
C TRP A 183 8.37 -4.29 -8.94
N THR A 184 8.84 -3.33 -8.18
CA THR A 184 8.99 -1.96 -8.67
C THR A 184 9.82 -1.98 -9.95
N PRO A 185 9.34 -1.37 -11.03
CA PRO A 185 9.99 -1.48 -12.34
C PRO A 185 11.48 -1.13 -12.32
N THR A 186 11.85 -0.05 -11.63
CA THR A 186 13.23 0.39 -11.52
C THR A 186 14.07 -0.34 -10.46
N GLU A 187 13.50 -1.33 -9.76
CA GLU A 187 14.29 -2.30 -9.00
C GLU A 187 15.00 -3.30 -9.92
N ILE A 188 14.35 -3.71 -11.02
CA ILE A 188 14.83 -4.80 -11.87
C ILE A 188 15.07 -4.41 -13.34
N ALA A 189 14.61 -3.25 -13.78
CA ALA A 189 14.78 -2.76 -15.14
C ALA A 189 15.38 -1.35 -15.14
N LEU A 190 16.15 -1.03 -16.18
CA LEU A 190 16.67 0.31 -16.39
C LEU A 190 15.54 1.33 -16.55
N PRO A 191 15.69 2.54 -16.01
CA PRO A 191 14.76 3.64 -16.21
C PRO A 191 14.42 3.89 -17.69
N GLY A 192 13.22 4.41 -17.93
CA GLY A 192 12.68 4.69 -19.26
C GLY A 192 11.85 3.55 -19.83
N GLN A 193 11.96 3.25 -21.11
CA GLN A 193 11.05 2.35 -21.82
C GLN A 193 10.96 0.93 -21.20
N ALA A 194 12.06 0.40 -20.67
CA ALA A 194 12.07 -0.93 -20.04
C ALA A 194 11.24 -0.92 -18.75
N ALA A 195 11.45 0.05 -17.87
CA ALA A 195 10.68 0.22 -16.65
C ALA A 195 9.18 0.47 -16.95
N ASN A 196 8.88 1.32 -17.94
CA ASN A 196 7.50 1.64 -18.31
C ASN A 196 6.74 0.40 -18.85
N ARG A 197 7.40 -0.47 -19.64
CA ARG A 197 6.80 -1.75 -20.07
C ARG A 197 6.52 -2.67 -18.89
N LEU A 198 7.41 -2.74 -17.92
CA LEU A 198 7.22 -3.56 -16.73
C LEU A 198 6.10 -2.98 -15.84
N ALA A 199 6.00 -1.65 -15.71
CA ALA A 199 4.90 -1.00 -15.01
C ALA A 199 3.54 -1.41 -15.62
N ALA A 200 3.40 -1.30 -16.93
CA ALA A 200 2.18 -1.71 -17.63
C ALA A 200 1.88 -3.22 -17.46
N ALA A 201 2.91 -4.08 -17.44
CA ALA A 201 2.74 -5.51 -17.18
C ALA A 201 2.32 -5.79 -15.73
N ASN A 202 2.82 -5.02 -14.75
CA ASN A 202 2.38 -5.11 -13.37
C ASN A 202 0.91 -4.69 -13.23
N ASP A 203 0.52 -3.56 -13.82
CA ASP A 203 -0.86 -3.06 -13.77
C ASP A 203 -1.85 -4.07 -14.34
N ALA A 204 -1.50 -4.73 -15.45
CA ALA A 204 -2.34 -5.72 -16.13
C ALA A 204 -2.60 -7.00 -15.30
N ARG A 205 -1.88 -7.25 -14.22
CA ARG A 205 -2.06 -8.41 -13.34
C ARG A 205 -2.50 -8.06 -11.92
N MET A 206 -2.74 -6.77 -11.63
CA MET A 206 -3.21 -6.30 -10.33
C MET A 206 -4.72 -6.06 -10.34
N LEU A 207 -5.37 -6.38 -9.23
CA LEU A 207 -6.81 -6.22 -9.01
C LEU A 207 -7.03 -5.61 -7.64
N LEU A 208 -7.98 -4.69 -7.54
CA LEU A 208 -8.43 -4.13 -6.28
C LEU A 208 -9.65 -4.93 -5.77
N LEU A 209 -9.63 -5.35 -4.53
CA LEU A 209 -10.76 -5.91 -3.80
C LEU A 209 -11.25 -4.86 -2.80
N ASP A 210 -12.57 -4.72 -2.67
CA ASP A 210 -13.21 -3.66 -1.89
C ASP A 210 -14.42 -4.24 -1.15
N ASP A 211 -14.76 -3.73 0.02
CA ASP A 211 -15.86 -4.26 0.84
C ASP A 211 -17.22 -3.58 0.60
N GLY A 212 -17.35 -2.80 -0.48
CA GLY A 212 -18.62 -2.17 -0.83
C GLY A 212 -18.98 -0.96 0.03
N ASP A 213 -18.00 -0.38 0.74
CA ASP A 213 -18.21 0.78 1.61
C ASP A 213 -17.25 1.94 1.32
N ALA A 214 -17.72 2.98 0.64
CA ALA A 214 -16.92 4.16 0.31
C ALA A 214 -16.64 5.08 1.51
N ARG A 215 -17.19 4.82 2.68
CA ARG A 215 -17.00 5.66 3.88
C ARG A 215 -15.63 5.40 4.52
N GLU A 216 -14.93 6.48 4.80
CA GLU A 216 -13.65 6.42 5.49
C GLU A 216 -13.83 5.91 6.94
N ASN A 217 -12.99 4.98 7.36
CA ASN A 217 -12.97 4.39 8.71
C ASN A 217 -14.33 3.77 9.13
N SER A 218 -15.07 3.22 8.19
CA SER A 218 -16.37 2.58 8.44
C SER A 218 -16.29 1.34 9.33
N GLY A 219 -15.10 0.73 9.43
CA GLY A 219 -14.90 -0.55 10.11
C GLY A 219 -15.54 -1.72 9.36
N GLY A 220 -15.60 -1.63 8.04
CA GLY A 220 -16.11 -2.65 7.15
C GLY A 220 -15.43 -4.01 7.30
N VAL A 221 -15.94 -5.02 6.60
CA VAL A 221 -15.50 -6.41 6.79
C VAL A 221 -14.04 -6.65 6.45
N MET A 222 -13.46 -5.89 5.50
CA MET A 222 -12.08 -6.02 5.08
C MET A 222 -11.12 -5.06 5.80
N SER A 223 -11.64 -4.22 6.70
CA SER A 223 -10.84 -3.29 7.51
C SER A 223 -10.32 -3.91 8.81
N ARG A 224 -10.62 -5.18 9.08
CA ARG A 224 -10.25 -5.90 10.30
C ARG A 224 -9.40 -7.12 9.94
N ASP A 225 -8.56 -7.55 10.87
CA ASP A 225 -7.72 -8.76 10.70
C ASP A 225 -6.99 -8.81 9.36
N ILE A 226 -6.45 -7.66 8.94
CA ILE A 226 -5.82 -7.48 7.63
C ILE A 226 -4.59 -8.38 7.54
N PRO A 227 -4.51 -9.29 6.55
CA PRO A 227 -3.35 -10.15 6.39
C PRO A 227 -2.13 -9.35 5.92
N ARG A 228 -0.93 -9.85 6.23
CA ARG A 228 0.29 -9.29 5.65
C ARG A 228 0.40 -9.59 4.16
N THR A 229 1.15 -8.77 3.42
CA THR A 229 1.42 -9.00 1.99
C THR A 229 2.17 -10.32 1.78
N GLY A 230 1.98 -10.93 0.62
CA GLY A 230 2.42 -12.31 0.35
C GLY A 230 1.42 -13.38 0.80
N SER A 231 0.36 -13.02 1.53
CA SER A 231 -0.75 -13.93 1.82
C SER A 231 -1.51 -14.29 0.55
N VAL A 232 -2.04 -15.50 0.51
CA VAL A 232 -2.60 -16.09 -0.70
C VAL A 232 -4.11 -16.27 -0.56
N LEU A 233 -4.84 -15.89 -1.61
CA LEU A 233 -6.27 -16.06 -1.75
C LEU A 233 -6.51 -17.16 -2.82
N PRO A 234 -6.99 -18.35 -2.44
CA PRO A 234 -7.15 -19.48 -3.37
C PRO A 234 -8.27 -19.27 -4.39
N GLY A 235 -9.17 -18.35 -4.14
CA GLY A 235 -10.26 -17.94 -5.04
C GLY A 235 -10.98 -16.75 -4.44
N VAL A 236 -11.48 -15.87 -5.31
CA VAL A 236 -12.22 -14.67 -4.91
C VAL A 236 -13.43 -14.53 -5.83
N SER A 237 -14.61 -14.25 -5.24
CA SER A 237 -15.81 -13.92 -6.00
C SER A 237 -16.33 -12.56 -5.55
N GLY A 238 -16.78 -11.76 -6.49
CA GLY A 238 -17.30 -10.42 -6.21
C GLY A 238 -18.06 -9.86 -7.39
N ILE A 239 -18.52 -8.63 -7.24
CA ILE A 239 -19.22 -7.85 -8.27
C ILE A 239 -18.21 -6.92 -8.92
N VAL A 240 -18.15 -6.91 -10.25
CA VAL A 240 -17.31 -5.96 -10.98
C VAL A 240 -17.90 -4.56 -10.85
N ASP A 241 -17.05 -3.62 -10.43
CA ASP A 241 -17.41 -2.22 -10.23
C ASP A 241 -16.26 -1.32 -10.72
N GLU A 242 -16.57 -0.12 -11.17
CA GLU A 242 -15.59 0.90 -11.53
C GLU A 242 -15.74 2.07 -10.57
N ARG A 243 -14.65 2.45 -9.90
CA ARG A 243 -14.62 3.63 -9.02
C ARG A 243 -13.28 4.32 -9.09
N LEU A 244 -13.35 5.66 -9.10
CA LEU A 244 -12.18 6.52 -9.11
C LEU A 244 -11.22 6.22 -10.29
N GLY A 245 -11.78 5.79 -11.45
CA GLY A 245 -11.03 5.43 -12.64
C GLY A 245 -10.30 4.08 -12.53
N ARG A 246 -10.78 3.15 -11.70
CA ARG A 246 -10.20 1.80 -11.55
C ARG A 246 -11.29 0.74 -11.37
N TYR A 247 -11.18 -0.34 -12.13
CA TYR A 247 -12.01 -1.53 -11.92
C TYR A 247 -11.58 -2.27 -10.65
N ARG A 248 -12.58 -2.88 -9.99
CA ARG A 248 -12.43 -3.62 -8.74
C ARG A 248 -13.49 -4.70 -8.60
N LEU A 249 -13.29 -5.57 -7.64
CA LEU A 249 -14.34 -6.48 -7.18
C LEU A 249 -14.88 -6.01 -5.84
N GLN A 250 -16.17 -5.72 -5.81
CA GLN A 250 -16.89 -5.47 -4.56
C GLN A 250 -17.22 -6.81 -3.89
N LEU A 251 -16.77 -6.99 -2.66
CA LEU A 251 -16.93 -8.24 -1.91
C LEU A 251 -17.99 -8.08 -0.81
N ALA A 252 -18.92 -9.02 -0.74
CA ALA A 252 -19.91 -9.08 0.35
C ALA A 252 -19.37 -9.73 1.64
N ALA A 253 -18.21 -10.38 1.57
CA ALA A 253 -17.59 -11.08 2.71
C ALA A 253 -16.06 -11.13 2.53
N VAL A 254 -15.35 -11.25 3.65
CA VAL A 254 -13.89 -11.45 3.64
C VAL A 254 -13.55 -12.73 2.88
N PRO A 255 -12.64 -12.70 1.90
CA PRO A 255 -12.22 -13.89 1.18
C PRO A 255 -11.43 -14.84 2.09
N VAL A 256 -11.38 -16.12 1.72
CA VAL A 256 -10.50 -17.09 2.38
C VAL A 256 -9.05 -16.72 2.11
N VAL A 257 -8.22 -16.68 3.16
CA VAL A 257 -6.82 -16.29 3.07
C VAL A 257 -5.93 -17.35 3.70
N ALA A 258 -4.93 -17.81 2.96
CA ALA A 258 -3.78 -18.53 3.50
C ALA A 258 -2.71 -17.51 3.89
N ALA A 259 -2.60 -17.23 5.17
CA ALA A 259 -1.74 -16.16 5.68
C ALA A 259 -0.24 -16.45 5.46
N ALA A 260 0.50 -15.44 5.00
CA ALA A 260 1.95 -15.50 4.93
C ALA A 260 2.57 -15.54 6.34
N SER A 261 3.60 -16.33 6.51
CA SER A 261 4.30 -16.43 7.80
C SER A 261 5.17 -15.20 8.07
N ARG A 262 5.30 -14.83 9.33
CA ARG A 262 6.24 -13.81 9.80
C ARG A 262 7.64 -14.42 9.95
N PRO A 263 8.69 -13.83 9.35
CA PRO A 263 10.03 -14.39 9.42
C PRO A 263 10.67 -14.15 10.78
N ALA A 264 11.50 -15.11 11.21
CA ALA A 264 12.40 -14.91 12.34
C ALA A 264 13.54 -13.95 11.97
N ALA A 265 14.20 -13.37 12.98
CA ALA A 265 15.38 -12.53 12.76
C ALA A 265 16.49 -13.31 12.02
N PRO A 266 17.22 -12.67 11.09
CA PRO A 266 18.27 -13.33 10.32
C PRO A 266 19.38 -13.88 11.24
N PRO A 267 19.82 -15.12 11.03
CA PRO A 267 20.91 -15.70 11.82
C PRO A 267 22.20 -14.92 11.59
N ARG A 268 23.01 -14.77 12.65
CA ARG A 268 24.32 -14.11 12.54
C ARG A 268 25.32 -15.01 11.84
N MET A 269 26.03 -14.49 10.81
CA MET A 269 27.00 -15.23 10.00
C MET A 269 28.44 -14.71 10.15
N GLY A 270 28.62 -13.51 10.71
CA GLY A 270 29.91 -12.83 10.79
C GLY A 270 30.38 -12.53 12.19
N GLU A 271 31.66 -12.08 12.29
CA GLU A 271 32.29 -11.59 13.52
C GLU A 271 31.64 -10.26 13.95
N VAL A 272 31.36 -9.38 12.97
CA VAL A 272 30.74 -8.08 13.16
C VAL A 272 29.47 -8.02 12.37
N ARG A 273 28.38 -7.61 13.01
CA ARG A 273 27.11 -7.34 12.36
C ARG A 273 26.82 -5.86 12.36
N ILE A 274 26.60 -5.30 11.17
CA ILE A 274 26.17 -3.92 10.96
C ILE A 274 24.72 -3.97 10.44
N ALA A 275 23.84 -3.17 11.01
CA ALA A 275 22.47 -3.05 10.56
C ALA A 275 22.15 -1.62 10.08
N ALA A 276 21.10 -1.48 9.30
CA ALA A 276 20.46 -0.21 9.02
C ALA A 276 18.95 -0.34 9.23
N MET A 277 18.33 0.71 9.76
CA MET A 277 16.87 0.75 9.97
C MET A 277 16.35 2.17 9.87
N ASN A 278 15.39 2.39 8.97
CA ASN A 278 14.55 3.58 8.97
C ASN A 278 13.54 3.43 10.11
N LEU A 279 13.33 4.47 10.92
CA LEU A 279 12.52 4.44 12.15
C LEU A 279 11.10 4.99 11.96
N GLU A 280 10.72 5.36 10.73
CA GLU A 280 9.42 5.97 10.42
C GLU A 280 9.13 7.18 11.32
N ASN A 281 10.02 8.21 11.25
CA ASN A 281 9.88 9.48 12.01
C ASN A 281 9.74 9.26 13.53
N LEU A 282 10.81 8.80 14.19
CA LEU A 282 10.83 8.65 15.65
C LEU A 282 10.93 10.00 16.35
N PHE A 283 9.77 10.56 16.76
CA PHE A 283 9.63 11.86 17.42
C PHE A 283 9.07 11.69 18.83
N ASN A 284 9.73 12.27 19.81
CA ASN A 284 9.38 12.12 21.24
C ASN A 284 8.71 13.35 21.88
N GLY A 285 8.35 14.36 21.08
CA GLY A 285 7.73 15.60 21.54
C GLY A 285 8.77 16.52 22.21
N ASP A 286 8.54 16.89 23.48
CA ASP A 286 9.52 17.65 24.27
C ASP A 286 10.49 16.76 25.07
N GLY A 287 10.45 15.45 24.84
CA GLY A 287 11.22 14.47 25.59
C GLY A 287 10.85 14.32 27.07
N ARG A 288 9.80 14.98 27.51
CA ARG A 288 9.33 15.01 28.92
C ARG A 288 7.85 14.61 29.05
N GLY A 289 7.24 14.16 27.95
CA GLY A 289 5.87 13.70 27.90
C GLY A 289 4.87 14.68 27.33
N GLY A 290 5.29 15.88 26.94
CA GLY A 290 4.52 16.90 26.23
C GLY A 290 4.94 17.06 24.76
N GLY A 291 4.51 18.15 24.11
CA GLY A 291 4.90 18.48 22.74
C GLY A 291 4.19 17.67 21.64
N PHE A 292 3.06 17.04 21.96
CA PHE A 292 2.23 16.32 20.98
C PHE A 292 1.00 17.14 20.54
N PRO A 293 0.51 16.99 19.27
CA PRO A 293 1.08 16.13 18.22
C PRO A 293 2.42 16.68 17.69
N THR A 294 3.37 15.78 17.43
CA THR A 294 4.65 16.15 16.83
C THR A 294 4.48 16.56 15.35
N ALA A 295 5.46 17.26 14.81
CA ALA A 295 5.45 17.73 13.41
C ALA A 295 5.38 16.56 12.42
N ARG A 296 6.11 15.48 12.71
CA ARG A 296 6.09 14.18 12.01
C ARG A 296 5.95 13.06 13.05
N GLY A 297 5.65 11.82 12.62
CA GLY A 297 5.55 10.66 13.52
C GLY A 297 4.39 10.73 14.49
N ALA A 298 4.64 10.38 15.74
CA ALA A 298 3.62 10.15 16.77
C ALA A 298 2.70 11.35 17.04
N LYS A 299 1.40 11.09 17.15
CA LYS A 299 0.40 12.12 17.46
C LYS A 299 0.10 12.24 18.95
N THR A 300 0.55 11.26 19.73
CA THR A 300 0.39 11.24 21.20
C THR A 300 1.61 10.62 21.85
N GLN A 301 1.84 10.91 23.12
CA GLN A 301 2.90 10.24 23.91
C GLN A 301 2.73 8.72 23.93
N ALA A 302 1.49 8.23 24.04
CA ALA A 302 1.23 6.78 24.04
C ALA A 302 1.65 6.13 22.70
N ALA A 303 1.36 6.78 21.56
CA ALA A 303 1.80 6.30 20.24
C ALA A 303 3.34 6.29 20.12
N TYR A 304 4.03 7.32 20.58
CA TYR A 304 5.48 7.36 20.62
C TYR A 304 6.06 6.21 21.47
N LEU A 305 5.55 6.02 22.69
CA LEU A 305 6.04 4.96 23.59
C LEU A 305 5.81 3.58 22.98
N HIS A 306 4.71 3.37 22.29
CA HIS A 306 4.41 2.12 21.58
C HIS A 306 5.37 1.90 20.40
N GLN A 307 5.56 2.90 19.52
CA GLN A 307 6.52 2.85 18.42
C GLN A 307 7.93 2.55 18.93
N ARG A 308 8.40 3.28 19.94
CA ARG A 308 9.72 3.07 20.55
C ARG A 308 9.87 1.65 21.10
N ALA A 309 8.84 1.10 21.76
CA ALA A 309 8.89 -0.25 22.29
C ALA A 309 9.04 -1.31 21.19
N LYS A 310 8.34 -1.15 20.06
CA LYS A 310 8.46 -2.02 18.88
C LYS A 310 9.85 -1.92 18.25
N LEU A 311 10.38 -0.70 18.07
CA LEU A 311 11.74 -0.46 17.56
C LEU A 311 12.79 -1.10 18.45
N VAL A 312 12.66 -0.99 19.78
CA VAL A 312 13.57 -1.64 20.75
C VAL A 312 13.55 -3.15 20.58
N MET A 313 12.38 -3.77 20.41
CA MET A 313 12.30 -5.21 20.15
C MET A 313 12.95 -5.61 18.82
N ALA A 314 12.73 -4.84 17.76
CA ALA A 314 13.34 -5.09 16.45
C ALA A 314 14.87 -4.95 16.53
N LEU A 315 15.38 -3.83 17.05
CA LEU A 315 16.81 -3.55 17.18
C LEU A 315 17.52 -4.57 18.08
N ALA A 316 16.87 -4.99 19.17
CA ALA A 316 17.41 -6.03 20.06
C ALA A 316 17.53 -7.39 19.36
N ALA A 317 16.52 -7.76 18.55
CA ALA A 317 16.48 -9.04 17.84
C ALA A 317 17.44 -9.09 16.62
N LEU A 318 17.82 -7.94 16.04
CA LEU A 318 18.83 -7.87 14.97
C LEU A 318 20.21 -8.33 15.46
N ASP A 319 20.51 -8.29 16.76
CA ASP A 319 21.81 -8.62 17.37
C ASP A 319 22.99 -7.91 16.66
N ALA A 320 22.80 -6.64 16.32
CA ALA A 320 23.79 -5.85 15.61
C ALA A 320 24.82 -5.25 16.59
N ASP A 321 26.06 -5.06 16.11
CA ASP A 321 27.14 -4.39 16.86
C ASP A 321 27.17 -2.88 16.58
N VAL A 322 26.74 -2.49 15.34
CA VAL A 322 26.58 -1.10 14.90
C VAL A 322 25.26 -1.00 14.11
N VAL A 323 24.48 0.03 14.36
CA VAL A 323 23.23 0.30 13.61
C VAL A 323 23.24 1.72 13.08
N ALA A 324 23.06 1.87 11.76
CA ALA A 324 22.71 3.12 11.11
C ALA A 324 21.21 3.35 11.22
N LEU A 325 20.80 4.51 11.68
CA LEU A 325 19.42 4.89 11.90
C LEU A 325 19.05 6.03 10.94
N MET A 326 17.88 5.95 10.33
CA MET A 326 17.27 7.01 9.53
C MET A 326 15.97 7.45 10.19
N GLU A 327 15.57 8.69 9.92
CA GLU A 327 14.34 9.30 10.45
C GLU A 327 14.29 9.46 11.97
N LEU A 328 15.44 9.66 12.59
CA LEU A 328 15.51 10.21 13.94
C LEU A 328 15.05 11.66 13.95
N GLU A 329 14.34 12.09 14.98
CA GLU A 329 14.08 13.51 15.22
C GLU A 329 15.41 14.28 15.30
N ASN A 330 15.46 15.43 14.64
CA ASN A 330 16.63 16.32 14.70
C ASN A 330 16.47 17.31 15.88
N ASP A 331 16.46 16.74 17.07
CA ASP A 331 16.34 17.45 18.35
C ASP A 331 17.71 17.76 18.97
N GLU A 332 17.74 18.61 19.98
CA GLU A 332 18.96 18.94 20.72
C GLU A 332 19.54 17.70 21.44
N ALA A 333 20.83 17.49 21.31
CA ALA A 333 21.53 16.39 22.01
C ALA A 333 21.34 16.50 23.54
N GLY A 334 21.00 15.40 24.19
CA GLY A 334 20.83 15.33 25.64
C GLY A 334 19.88 14.20 26.05
N ALA A 335 19.66 14.03 27.33
CA ALA A 335 18.82 12.97 27.87
C ALA A 335 17.34 13.05 27.44
N ALA A 336 16.89 14.21 26.98
CA ALA A 336 15.55 14.41 26.47
C ALA A 336 15.42 14.10 24.96
N SER A 337 16.53 13.85 24.24
CA SER A 337 16.46 13.57 22.82
C SER A 337 15.84 12.21 22.50
N SER A 338 15.23 12.11 21.32
CA SER A 338 14.61 10.87 20.83
C SER A 338 15.64 9.74 20.73
N GLU A 339 16.87 10.05 20.27
CA GLU A 339 18.00 9.10 20.20
C GLU A 339 18.43 8.61 21.58
N ALA A 340 18.60 9.51 22.55
CA ALA A 340 19.01 9.14 23.91
C ALA A 340 17.95 8.24 24.57
N GLN A 341 16.66 8.56 24.42
CA GLN A 341 15.57 7.75 24.96
C GLN A 341 15.45 6.38 24.29
N LEU A 342 15.78 6.26 22.98
CA LEU A 342 15.87 4.98 22.30
C LEU A 342 17.03 4.13 22.86
N ILE A 343 18.21 4.74 23.05
CA ILE A 343 19.39 4.08 23.62
C ILE A 343 19.13 3.64 25.06
N ASP A 344 18.53 4.47 25.89
CA ASP A 344 18.19 4.12 27.27
C ASP A 344 17.23 2.91 27.31
N ALA A 345 16.23 2.88 26.42
CA ALA A 345 15.32 1.76 26.32
C ALA A 345 16.00 0.47 25.81
N LEU A 346 16.92 0.56 24.85
CA LEU A 346 17.76 -0.57 24.39
C LEU A 346 18.67 -1.08 25.52
N ASN A 347 19.30 -0.17 26.25
CA ASN A 347 20.19 -0.50 27.39
C ASN A 347 19.41 -1.20 28.51
N ALA A 348 18.16 -0.79 28.75
CA ALA A 348 17.30 -1.43 29.74
C ALA A 348 16.97 -2.90 29.38
N VAL A 349 16.84 -3.21 28.10
CA VAL A 349 16.52 -4.56 27.61
C VAL A 349 17.75 -5.44 27.44
N GLN A 350 18.90 -4.89 27.00
CA GLN A 350 20.08 -5.65 26.59
C GLN A 350 21.30 -5.50 27.54
N GLY A 351 21.17 -4.83 28.70
CA GLY A 351 22.21 -4.80 29.71
C GLY A 351 23.28 -3.73 29.54
N GLY A 352 23.00 -2.64 28.83
CA GLY A 352 23.62 -1.36 29.18
C GLY A 352 24.91 -0.95 28.46
N ASP A 353 25.20 -1.36 27.22
CA ASP A 353 26.42 -0.92 26.54
C ASP A 353 26.23 -0.17 25.20
N TRP A 354 24.99 0.15 24.82
CA TRP A 354 24.70 0.95 23.66
C TRP A 354 25.11 2.41 23.84
N ARG A 355 25.71 2.99 22.80
CA ARG A 355 26.17 4.39 22.74
C ARG A 355 25.79 4.99 21.40
N ALA A 356 25.50 6.31 21.39
CA ALA A 356 25.39 7.09 20.14
C ALA A 356 26.77 7.52 19.64
N VAL A 357 26.91 7.63 18.33
CA VAL A 357 27.97 8.42 17.71
C VAL A 357 27.52 9.89 17.73
N PRO A 358 28.27 10.82 18.35
CA PRO A 358 27.88 12.21 18.39
C PRO A 358 27.74 12.80 16.99
N MET A 359 26.59 13.38 16.67
CA MET A 359 26.40 14.14 15.43
C MET A 359 27.20 15.45 15.51
N PRO A 360 28.01 15.79 14.49
CA PRO A 360 28.66 17.09 14.43
C PRO A 360 27.66 18.23 14.47
N ALA A 361 27.98 19.33 15.16
CA ALA A 361 27.08 20.48 15.33
C ALA A 361 26.72 21.12 13.97
N ASN A 362 25.50 21.64 13.89
CA ASN A 362 24.95 22.37 12.73
C ASN A 362 24.80 21.55 11.43
N ALA A 363 24.68 20.24 11.53
CA ALA A 363 24.69 19.34 10.39
C ALA A 363 23.37 19.31 9.58
N SER A 364 22.26 19.90 10.01
CA SER A 364 20.99 19.90 9.25
C SER A 364 19.97 20.87 9.81
N THR A 365 19.11 21.41 8.93
CA THR A 365 17.88 22.15 9.29
C THR A 365 16.60 21.31 9.09
N ASP A 366 16.70 20.08 8.54
CA ASP A 366 15.53 19.18 8.41
C ASP A 366 15.05 18.74 9.80
N ALA A 367 13.77 18.48 9.93
CA ALA A 367 13.16 17.95 11.14
C ALA A 367 13.67 16.54 11.51
N ILE A 368 14.27 15.81 10.56
CA ILE A 368 14.85 14.49 10.77
C ILE A 368 16.33 14.44 10.39
N ARG A 369 17.05 13.54 11.00
CA ARG A 369 18.47 13.27 10.74
C ARG A 369 18.76 11.77 10.67
N VAL A 370 19.98 11.44 10.29
CA VAL A 370 20.54 10.10 10.48
C VAL A 370 21.24 10.00 11.85
N GLY A 371 21.48 8.77 12.31
CA GLY A 371 22.27 8.48 13.49
C GLY A 371 23.04 7.18 13.35
N ILE A 372 24.04 6.96 14.21
CA ILE A 372 24.72 5.68 14.36
C ILE A 372 24.75 5.34 15.84
N VAL A 373 24.25 4.16 16.19
CA VAL A 373 24.36 3.60 17.55
C VAL A 373 25.21 2.33 17.53
N TYR A 374 25.94 2.05 18.59
CA TYR A 374 26.84 0.91 18.62
C TYR A 374 26.99 0.31 20.04
N ARG A 375 27.34 -0.97 20.08
CA ARG A 375 27.65 -1.69 21.34
C ARG A 375 29.12 -1.52 21.71
N ALA A 376 29.41 -0.73 22.76
CA ALA A 376 30.76 -0.38 23.15
C ALA A 376 31.61 -1.60 23.62
N SER A 377 30.96 -2.68 24.07
CA SER A 377 31.63 -3.96 24.37
C SER A 377 32.05 -4.75 23.12
N LYS A 378 31.48 -4.48 21.97
CA LYS A 378 31.71 -5.19 20.70
C LYS A 378 32.66 -4.44 19.78
N VAL A 379 32.45 -3.14 19.63
CA VAL A 379 33.24 -2.28 18.75
C VAL A 379 33.66 -1.02 19.49
N ARG A 380 34.83 -0.50 19.15
CA ARG A 380 35.34 0.76 19.66
C ARG A 380 35.34 1.82 18.56
N ALA A 381 34.67 2.95 18.82
CA ALA A 381 34.73 4.10 17.94
C ALA A 381 36.16 4.68 17.88
N VAL A 382 36.60 5.05 16.68
CA VAL A 382 37.96 5.54 16.41
C VAL A 382 37.88 6.85 15.63
N GLY A 383 38.56 7.87 16.10
CA GLY A 383 38.51 9.21 15.51
C GLY A 383 37.24 9.98 15.90
N VAL A 384 37.09 11.14 15.29
CA VAL A 384 35.91 12.00 15.43
C VAL A 384 34.95 11.68 14.31
N ALA A 385 33.67 11.67 14.60
CA ALA A 385 32.63 11.53 13.58
C ALA A 385 32.69 12.71 12.58
N ALA A 386 32.44 12.42 11.32
CA ALA A 386 32.40 13.42 10.26
C ALA A 386 31.04 13.42 9.54
N THR A 387 30.70 14.56 8.96
CA THR A 387 29.48 14.76 8.19
C THR A 387 29.73 15.63 6.96
N LEU A 388 28.82 15.59 6.01
CA LEU A 388 28.88 16.38 4.77
C LEU A 388 27.65 17.30 4.71
N ASP A 389 27.88 18.61 4.79
CA ASP A 389 26.83 19.64 4.77
C ASP A 389 27.06 20.61 3.59
N ILE A 390 27.02 20.08 2.37
CA ILE A 390 27.12 20.85 1.12
C ILE A 390 26.15 20.32 0.06
N GLY A 391 25.79 21.16 -0.90
CA GLY A 391 24.89 20.79 -1.99
C GLY A 391 23.55 20.26 -1.45
N PRO A 392 23.02 19.17 -2.04
CA PRO A 392 21.74 18.59 -1.59
C PRO A 392 21.71 18.19 -0.10
N PHE A 393 22.83 17.90 0.52
CA PHE A 393 22.89 17.52 1.93
C PHE A 393 22.59 18.67 2.91
N ARG A 394 22.67 19.90 2.44
CA ARG A 394 22.29 21.06 3.27
C ARG A 394 20.79 21.21 3.41
N ASP A 395 20.04 21.07 2.29
CA ASP A 395 18.64 21.51 2.23
C ASP A 395 17.64 20.43 1.77
N MET A 396 18.11 19.31 1.19
CA MET A 396 17.25 18.32 0.52
C MET A 396 17.44 16.89 1.02
N SER A 397 18.65 16.36 0.93
CA SER A 397 19.06 15.09 1.56
C SER A 397 19.53 15.38 2.98
N ARG A 398 19.55 14.38 3.87
CA ARG A 398 20.07 14.57 5.24
C ARG A 398 21.56 14.40 5.21
N PRO A 399 22.33 15.25 5.92
CA PRO A 399 23.77 15.07 6.04
C PRO A 399 24.16 13.66 6.48
N PRO A 400 25.05 12.96 5.76
CA PRO A 400 25.49 11.62 6.15
C PRO A 400 26.34 11.68 7.42
N LEU A 401 26.32 10.61 8.21
CA LEU A 401 27.17 10.46 9.40
C LEU A 401 28.20 9.37 9.18
N LEU A 402 29.46 9.70 9.27
CA LEU A 402 30.61 8.79 9.13
C LEU A 402 31.27 8.56 10.50
N GLN A 403 31.50 7.29 10.86
CA GLN A 403 32.31 6.92 12.04
C GLN A 403 33.22 5.73 11.74
N GLY A 404 34.47 5.83 12.17
CA GLY A 404 35.43 4.72 12.18
C GLY A 404 35.26 3.80 13.39
N PHE A 405 35.42 2.50 13.18
CA PHE A 405 35.33 1.48 14.25
C PHE A 405 36.44 0.45 14.16
N ARG A 406 36.74 -0.20 15.30
CA ARG A 406 37.58 -1.39 15.40
C ARG A 406 36.94 -2.43 16.30
N VAL A 407 37.20 -3.71 16.00
CA VAL A 407 36.95 -4.84 16.91
C VAL A 407 38.25 -5.24 17.55
N GLY A 408 38.39 -5.00 18.84
CA GLY A 408 39.69 -5.16 19.54
C GLY A 408 40.80 -4.38 18.83
N ASP A 409 41.89 -5.07 18.49
CA ASP A 409 43.03 -4.52 17.74
C ASP A 409 42.95 -4.80 16.21
N GLY A 410 41.77 -5.23 15.74
CA GLY A 410 41.54 -5.51 14.33
C GLY A 410 41.63 -4.29 13.40
N PRO A 411 41.46 -4.47 12.08
CA PRO A 411 41.54 -3.39 11.12
C PRO A 411 40.47 -2.33 11.36
N LEU A 412 40.79 -1.09 10.98
CA LEU A 412 39.83 0.01 10.97
C LEU A 412 38.83 -0.20 9.83
N PHE A 413 37.57 -0.02 10.13
CA PHE A 413 36.50 0.09 9.13
C PHE A 413 35.59 1.27 9.47
N HIS A 414 34.89 1.78 8.44
CA HIS A 414 34.04 2.96 8.57
C HIS A 414 32.59 2.59 8.24
N VAL A 415 31.67 3.15 9.01
CA VAL A 415 30.22 3.04 8.79
C VAL A 415 29.69 4.42 8.45
N VAL A 416 28.88 4.49 7.40
CA VAL A 416 28.29 5.73 6.90
C VAL A 416 26.78 5.57 6.83
N ALA A 417 26.05 6.26 7.69
CA ALA A 417 24.59 6.32 7.65
C ALA A 417 24.13 7.40 6.66
N ASN A 418 23.17 7.06 5.80
CA ASN A 418 22.67 7.94 4.75
C ASN A 418 21.14 7.97 4.70
N HIS A 419 20.59 9.14 4.31
CA HIS A 419 19.19 9.28 3.97
C HIS A 419 19.03 10.35 2.90
N PHE A 420 18.84 9.94 1.65
CA PHE A 420 18.73 10.87 0.51
C PHE A 420 17.34 11.49 0.41
N LYS A 421 17.17 12.39 -0.56
CA LYS A 421 15.89 13.06 -0.82
C LYS A 421 14.81 12.09 -1.25
N SER A 422 13.65 12.16 -0.59
CA SER A 422 12.48 11.34 -0.89
C SER A 422 11.92 11.58 -2.30
N LYS A 423 11.20 10.59 -2.85
CA LYS A 423 10.71 10.57 -4.24
C LYS A 423 9.46 11.44 -4.47
N GLY A 424 8.82 11.97 -3.42
CA GLY A 424 7.58 12.75 -3.53
C GLY A 424 7.75 14.03 -4.36
N CYS A 425 6.77 14.34 -5.22
CA CYS A 425 6.89 15.38 -6.26
C CYS A 425 6.55 16.81 -5.79
N ARG A 426 6.26 17.02 -4.50
CA ARG A 426 5.99 18.38 -3.99
C ARG A 426 7.22 19.27 -4.28
N ASP A 427 6.96 20.42 -4.90
CA ASP A 427 7.94 21.46 -5.23
C ASP A 427 9.07 21.04 -6.20
N ALA A 428 9.05 19.83 -6.74
CA ALA A 428 10.01 19.37 -7.72
C ALA A 428 9.85 20.11 -9.06
N LYS A 429 10.95 20.62 -9.62
CA LYS A 429 10.96 21.40 -10.86
C LYS A 429 12.21 21.12 -11.70
N GLY A 430 12.13 21.42 -12.99
CA GLY A 430 13.27 21.27 -13.90
C GLY A 430 13.79 19.84 -13.96
N ALA A 431 15.08 19.63 -13.71
CA ALA A 431 15.71 18.31 -13.73
C ALA A 431 15.23 17.37 -12.60
N ASP A 432 14.59 17.91 -11.56
CA ASP A 432 14.03 17.16 -10.44
C ASP A 432 12.54 16.83 -10.62
N ALA A 433 11.87 17.32 -11.68
CA ALA A 433 10.52 16.92 -12.01
C ALA A 433 10.47 15.44 -12.43
N ASP A 434 9.28 14.84 -12.33
CA ASP A 434 9.07 13.48 -12.80
C ASP A 434 9.22 13.39 -14.33
N MET A 435 10.30 12.77 -14.77
CA MET A 435 10.65 12.58 -16.18
C MET A 435 9.88 11.43 -16.83
N LYS A 436 8.95 10.76 -16.12
CA LYS A 436 8.16 9.63 -16.60
C LYS A 436 9.01 8.42 -17.05
N ASP A 437 10.15 8.26 -16.45
CA ASP A 437 11.09 7.19 -16.72
C ASP A 437 11.13 6.09 -15.63
N GLY A 438 10.25 6.23 -14.62
CA GLY A 438 10.13 5.33 -13.47
C GLY A 438 10.94 5.76 -12.24
N GLN A 439 11.79 6.78 -12.34
CA GLN A 439 12.62 7.27 -11.22
C GLN A 439 11.88 8.25 -10.31
N SER A 440 10.68 8.72 -10.72
CA SER A 440 9.90 9.73 -10.00
C SER A 440 10.65 11.06 -9.83
N CYS A 441 10.20 11.92 -8.92
CA CYS A 441 10.82 13.24 -8.71
C CYS A 441 12.13 13.17 -7.92
N TRP A 442 12.92 14.25 -7.99
CA TRP A 442 14.18 14.48 -7.27
C TRP A 442 15.31 13.51 -7.62
N ASN A 443 15.26 12.86 -8.79
CA ASN A 443 16.32 11.93 -9.19
C ASN A 443 17.66 12.64 -9.43
N ALA A 444 17.66 13.84 -10.04
CA ALA A 444 18.89 14.61 -10.24
C ALA A 444 19.55 15.01 -8.91
N THR A 445 18.75 15.45 -7.93
CA THR A 445 19.21 15.75 -6.56
C THR A 445 19.79 14.52 -5.86
N ARG A 446 19.16 13.34 -5.98
CA ARG A 446 19.70 12.08 -5.41
C ARG A 446 21.00 11.64 -6.09
N LEU A 447 21.09 11.78 -7.42
CA LEU A 447 22.31 11.47 -8.17
C LEU A 447 23.46 12.40 -7.77
N GLU A 448 23.21 13.70 -7.58
CA GLU A 448 24.19 14.64 -7.06
C GLU A 448 24.63 14.27 -5.64
N SER A 449 23.69 13.88 -4.77
CA SER A 449 24.01 13.38 -3.42
C SER A 449 24.96 12.19 -3.48
N ALA A 450 24.71 11.21 -4.37
CA ALA A 450 25.57 10.04 -4.54
C ALA A 450 27.00 10.43 -4.97
N LYS A 451 27.13 11.36 -5.91
CA LYS A 451 28.43 11.86 -6.41
C LYS A 451 29.22 12.61 -5.33
N LEU A 452 28.54 13.47 -4.60
CA LEU A 452 29.16 14.23 -3.51
C LEU A 452 29.59 13.34 -2.35
N LEU A 453 28.76 12.35 -2.02
CA LEU A 453 29.06 11.34 -0.97
C LEU A 453 30.34 10.58 -1.32
N ASP A 454 30.44 10.03 -2.52
CA ASP A 454 31.62 9.28 -2.99
C ASP A 454 32.90 10.15 -2.92
N GLY A 455 32.83 11.34 -3.53
CA GLY A 455 33.98 12.27 -3.53
C GLY A 455 34.39 12.74 -2.12
N TRP A 456 33.44 12.89 -1.20
CA TRP A 456 33.72 13.21 0.19
C TRP A 456 34.39 12.05 0.91
N LEU A 457 33.87 10.83 0.79
CA LEU A 457 34.47 9.65 1.43
C LEU A 457 35.90 9.40 0.97
N HIS A 458 36.20 9.57 -0.34
CA HIS A 458 37.57 9.46 -0.84
C HIS A 458 38.52 10.50 -0.22
N ARG A 459 38.07 11.72 0.05
CA ARG A 459 38.88 12.76 0.72
C ARG A 459 39.03 12.53 2.22
N GLU A 460 37.96 12.09 2.89
CA GLU A 460 37.89 11.98 4.35
C GLU A 460 38.68 10.77 4.89
N VAL A 461 38.52 9.62 4.24
CA VAL A 461 39.11 8.36 4.72
C VAL A 461 40.07 7.68 3.74
N GLY A 462 40.17 8.21 2.51
CA GLY A 462 41.04 7.69 1.45
C GLY A 462 40.40 6.59 0.61
N ALA A 463 40.84 6.49 -0.66
CA ALA A 463 40.28 5.60 -1.67
C ALA A 463 40.38 4.09 -1.33
N ASN A 464 41.35 3.70 -0.48
CA ASN A 464 41.58 2.31 -0.08
C ASN A 464 40.99 1.96 1.30
N ALA A 465 40.18 2.85 1.88
CA ALA A 465 39.59 2.60 3.18
C ALA A 465 38.52 1.50 3.12
N SER A 466 38.42 0.73 4.20
CA SER A 466 37.31 -0.21 4.40
C SER A 466 36.08 0.57 4.84
N VAL A 467 35.11 0.77 3.94
CA VAL A 467 33.92 1.59 4.17
C VAL A 467 32.66 0.81 3.81
N ILE A 468 31.64 0.91 4.62
CA ILE A 468 30.27 0.53 4.28
C ILE A 468 29.38 1.77 4.32
N VAL A 469 28.68 2.02 3.20
CA VAL A 469 27.64 3.04 3.04
C VAL A 469 26.29 2.32 3.13
N LEU A 470 25.44 2.71 4.08
CA LEU A 470 24.14 2.06 4.23
C LEU A 470 23.06 3.04 4.66
N GLY A 471 21.82 2.66 4.38
CA GLY A 471 20.62 3.42 4.69
C GLY A 471 19.74 3.68 3.49
N ASP A 472 18.75 4.54 3.67
CA ASP A 472 17.72 4.86 2.70
C ASP A 472 18.25 5.84 1.63
N LEU A 473 18.54 5.33 0.44
CA LEU A 473 18.93 6.14 -0.71
C LEU A 473 17.72 6.70 -1.48
N ASN A 474 16.49 6.36 -1.07
CA ASN A 474 15.24 6.75 -1.75
C ASN A 474 15.27 6.49 -3.27
N ALA A 475 15.98 5.46 -3.69
CA ALA A 475 16.18 5.09 -5.08
C ALA A 475 16.28 3.57 -5.20
N TYR A 476 15.54 3.00 -6.16
CA TYR A 476 15.57 1.56 -6.43
C TYR A 476 16.85 1.15 -7.16
N ALA A 477 17.18 -0.13 -7.15
CA ALA A 477 18.51 -0.65 -7.53
C ALA A 477 18.98 -0.23 -8.93
N MET A 478 18.08 -0.08 -9.92
CA MET A 478 18.43 0.30 -11.29
C MET A 478 18.28 1.79 -11.56
N GLU A 479 17.89 2.59 -10.57
CA GLU A 479 17.89 4.06 -10.67
C GLU A 479 19.30 4.65 -10.68
N ASP A 480 19.41 5.88 -11.15
CA ASP A 480 20.71 6.51 -11.37
C ASP A 480 21.62 6.55 -10.13
N PRO A 481 21.14 6.91 -8.90
CA PRO A 481 22.04 7.03 -7.75
C PRO A 481 22.73 5.70 -7.36
N PRO A 482 22.01 4.58 -7.10
CA PRO A 482 22.68 3.31 -6.77
C PRO A 482 23.50 2.75 -7.94
N ARG A 483 23.04 2.93 -9.17
CA ARG A 483 23.76 2.49 -10.36
C ARG A 483 25.08 3.25 -10.50
N TRP A 484 25.06 4.58 -10.36
CA TRP A 484 26.26 5.40 -10.43
C TRP A 484 27.28 5.01 -9.36
N LEU A 485 26.85 4.76 -8.11
CA LEU A 485 27.75 4.30 -7.05
C LEU A 485 28.40 2.97 -7.40
N ARG A 486 27.65 2.00 -7.96
CA ARG A 486 28.25 0.73 -8.44
C ARG A 486 29.24 0.95 -9.59
N GLU A 487 28.96 1.85 -10.53
CA GLU A 487 29.85 2.22 -11.62
C GLU A 487 31.13 2.92 -11.10
N ALA A 488 31.02 3.67 -10.00
CA ALA A 488 32.16 4.27 -9.29
C ALA A 488 33.02 3.25 -8.50
N GLY A 489 32.59 1.96 -8.43
CA GLY A 489 33.34 0.87 -7.83
C GLY A 489 32.79 0.32 -6.52
N TRP A 490 31.72 0.91 -5.98
CA TRP A 490 31.04 0.37 -4.80
C TRP A 490 30.40 -0.99 -5.10
N ARG A 491 30.49 -1.92 -4.15
CA ARG A 491 29.95 -3.26 -4.26
C ARG A 491 28.66 -3.39 -3.47
N ASP A 492 27.57 -3.76 -4.14
CA ASP A 492 26.28 -4.01 -3.50
C ASP A 492 26.39 -5.28 -2.63
N ALA A 493 26.15 -5.15 -1.33
CA ALA A 493 26.34 -6.24 -0.38
C ALA A 493 25.39 -7.43 -0.64
N PHE A 494 24.17 -7.18 -1.08
CA PHE A 494 23.21 -8.24 -1.39
C PHE A 494 23.61 -9.01 -2.66
N SER A 495 24.04 -8.31 -3.68
CA SER A 495 24.58 -8.92 -4.90
C SER A 495 25.84 -9.76 -4.62
N GLU A 496 26.77 -9.24 -3.80
CA GLU A 496 27.98 -9.96 -3.39
C GLU A 496 27.66 -11.19 -2.52
N ALA A 497 26.57 -11.14 -1.73
CA ALA A 497 26.08 -12.26 -0.93
C ALA A 497 25.23 -13.26 -1.75
N GLY A 498 24.98 -13.00 -3.04
CA GLY A 498 24.16 -13.87 -3.89
C GLY A 498 22.66 -13.80 -3.62
N ILE A 499 22.17 -12.74 -3.02
CA ILE A 499 20.73 -12.52 -2.78
C ILE A 499 20.13 -11.97 -4.07
N ALA A 500 19.23 -12.74 -4.68
CA ALA A 500 18.72 -12.45 -6.01
C ALA A 500 17.67 -11.32 -6.05
N GLN A 501 16.85 -11.20 -5.03
CA GLN A 501 15.69 -10.31 -5.01
C GLN A 501 15.51 -9.68 -3.61
N PRO A 502 16.43 -8.80 -3.19
CA PRO A 502 16.28 -8.08 -1.93
C PRO A 502 15.20 -7.00 -2.07
N TYR A 503 14.43 -6.73 -0.99
CA TYR A 503 13.52 -5.59 -0.89
C TYR A 503 13.38 -5.14 0.55
N SER A 504 13.24 -3.84 0.75
CA SER A 504 13.05 -3.23 2.08
C SER A 504 11.74 -2.46 2.18
N TYR A 505 11.05 -2.27 1.05
CA TYR A 505 9.86 -1.41 0.98
C TYR A 505 8.83 -1.96 -0.01
N VAL A 506 7.56 -1.73 0.30
CA VAL A 506 6.43 -2.05 -0.61
C VAL A 506 5.67 -0.77 -0.91
N TYR A 507 5.61 -0.38 -2.17
CA TYR A 507 4.87 0.78 -2.61
C TYR A 507 3.86 0.41 -3.70
N ASP A 508 2.60 0.76 -3.50
CA ASP A 508 1.49 0.44 -4.43
C ASP A 508 1.51 -1.04 -4.91
N GLY A 509 1.68 -1.95 -3.96
CA GLY A 509 1.71 -3.39 -4.22
C GLY A 509 2.98 -3.92 -4.89
N GLN A 510 4.02 -3.11 -5.02
CA GLN A 510 5.26 -3.46 -5.68
C GLN A 510 6.43 -3.43 -4.70
N ARG A 511 7.21 -4.52 -4.67
CA ARG A 511 8.40 -4.67 -3.84
C ARG A 511 9.60 -3.99 -4.47
N GLY A 512 10.42 -3.35 -3.67
CA GLY A 512 11.69 -2.77 -4.09
C GLY A 512 12.56 -2.40 -2.92
N ARG A 513 13.79 -2.06 -3.21
CA ARG A 513 14.81 -1.76 -2.22
C ARG A 513 15.14 -0.27 -2.23
N LEU A 514 14.71 0.46 -1.21
CA LEU A 514 15.12 1.84 -0.95
C LEU A 514 16.35 1.91 -0.04
N ASP A 515 16.49 0.89 0.84
CA ASP A 515 17.61 0.78 1.77
C ASP A 515 18.72 -0.07 1.17
N HIS A 516 19.90 0.50 1.06
CA HIS A 516 21.06 -0.11 0.41
C HIS A 516 22.20 -0.34 1.40
N ALA A 517 23.07 -1.29 1.08
CA ALA A 517 24.36 -1.48 1.74
C ALA A 517 25.44 -1.65 0.66
N LEU A 518 26.33 -0.66 0.56
CA LEU A 518 27.38 -0.59 -0.46
C LEU A 518 28.76 -0.68 0.23
N LEU A 519 29.55 -1.62 -0.21
CA LEU A 519 30.88 -1.90 0.33
C LEU A 519 31.96 -1.29 -0.56
N SER A 520 32.97 -0.64 0.03
CA SER A 520 34.18 -0.29 -0.71
C SER A 520 34.88 -1.57 -1.22
N PRO A 521 35.67 -1.49 -2.31
CA PRO A 521 36.44 -2.64 -2.80
C PRO A 521 37.35 -3.28 -1.73
N ALA A 522 37.83 -2.50 -0.78
CA ALA A 522 38.65 -2.98 0.32
C ALA A 522 37.85 -3.78 1.38
N LEU A 523 36.57 -3.45 1.56
CA LEU A 523 35.71 -4.12 2.54
C LEU A 523 34.94 -5.31 1.95
N ALA A 524 34.57 -5.30 0.68
CA ALA A 524 33.78 -6.32 0.02
C ALA A 524 34.28 -7.76 0.23
N PRO A 525 35.62 -8.05 0.17
CA PRO A 525 36.15 -9.39 0.43
C PRO A 525 35.94 -9.89 1.87
N ARG A 526 35.50 -9.02 2.78
CA ARG A 526 35.22 -9.33 4.19
C ARG A 526 33.77 -9.72 4.44
N LEU A 527 32.90 -9.61 3.44
CA LEU A 527 31.48 -9.97 3.54
C LEU A 527 31.31 -11.46 3.84
N GLN A 528 30.44 -11.78 4.80
CA GLN A 528 30.05 -13.15 5.15
C GLN A 528 28.58 -13.41 4.86
N GLY A 529 27.75 -12.35 4.84
CA GLY A 529 26.35 -12.44 4.52
C GLY A 529 25.65 -11.10 4.57
N ALA A 530 24.51 -11.04 3.89
CA ALA A 530 23.57 -9.94 3.94
C ALA A 530 22.16 -10.50 4.07
N ALA A 531 21.25 -9.82 4.75
CA ALA A 531 19.84 -10.18 4.79
C ALA A 531 18.98 -8.97 5.11
N GLU A 532 17.74 -9.00 4.64
CA GLU A 532 16.66 -8.14 5.08
C GLU A 532 15.74 -8.93 6.00
N TRP A 533 15.20 -8.27 6.99
CA TRP A 533 14.24 -8.89 7.89
C TRP A 533 12.86 -8.30 7.65
N HIS A 534 12.03 -9.00 6.89
CA HIS A 534 10.73 -8.52 6.43
C HIS A 534 9.70 -8.50 7.56
N ILE A 535 9.81 -7.52 8.46
CA ILE A 535 8.93 -7.30 9.61
C ILE A 535 8.08 -6.04 9.49
N ASN A 536 8.31 -5.22 8.49
CA ASN A 536 7.70 -3.91 8.33
C ASN A 536 6.99 -3.76 6.99
N ALA A 537 7.71 -3.85 5.86
CA ALA A 537 7.20 -3.60 4.52
C ALA A 537 6.01 -4.48 4.12
N ASP A 538 5.95 -5.71 4.61
CA ASP A 538 4.86 -6.65 4.36
C ASP A 538 3.71 -6.55 5.39
N GLU A 539 3.88 -5.84 6.51
CA GLU A 539 2.87 -5.75 7.55
C GLU A 539 1.81 -4.69 7.21
N PRO A 540 0.54 -4.93 7.55
CA PRO A 540 -0.51 -3.95 7.30
C PRO A 540 -0.32 -2.69 8.13
N ASP A 541 -0.66 -1.54 7.54
CA ASP A 541 -0.72 -0.26 8.25
C ASP A 541 -2.04 -0.17 9.04
N MET A 542 -2.00 -0.63 10.28
CA MET A 542 -3.14 -0.65 11.20
C MET A 542 -2.82 0.06 12.50
N ALA A 543 -3.78 0.83 13.00
CA ALA A 543 -3.74 1.24 14.40
C ALA A 543 -3.91 0.01 15.30
N GLU A 544 -2.90 -0.32 16.08
CA GLU A 544 -3.00 -1.43 17.02
C GLU A 544 -3.97 -1.09 18.18
N PRO A 545 -4.80 -2.04 18.63
CA PRO A 545 -5.68 -1.82 19.77
C PRO A 545 -4.89 -1.42 21.02
N ALA A 546 -5.47 -0.57 21.86
CA ALA A 546 -4.86 -0.21 23.14
C ALA A 546 -4.59 -1.49 23.97
N GLY A 547 -3.33 -1.67 24.41
CA GLY A 547 -2.92 -2.85 25.17
C GLY A 547 -2.55 -4.06 24.32
N ALA A 548 -2.43 -3.93 22.99
CA ALA A 548 -1.87 -4.97 22.15
C ALA A 548 -0.47 -5.40 22.62
N GLN A 549 -0.15 -6.67 22.44
CA GLN A 549 1.19 -7.17 22.75
C GLN A 549 2.23 -6.48 21.85
N VAL A 550 3.24 -5.87 22.42
CA VAL A 550 4.34 -5.27 21.68
C VAL A 550 5.13 -6.37 20.96
N THR A 551 5.28 -6.20 19.65
CA THR A 551 6.05 -7.10 18.78
C THR A 551 6.98 -6.29 17.89
N PRO A 552 8.02 -6.88 17.27
CA PRO A 552 8.88 -6.14 16.35
C PRO A 552 8.23 -5.84 14.99
N TYR A 553 7.09 -6.50 14.67
CA TYR A 553 6.43 -6.38 13.37
C TYR A 553 5.68 -5.05 13.24
N ARG A 554 5.82 -4.39 12.08
CA ARG A 554 5.33 -3.03 11.81
C ARG A 554 5.89 -2.00 12.83
N SER A 555 7.19 -2.10 13.12
CA SER A 555 7.90 -1.10 13.91
C SER A 555 8.30 0.13 13.08
N SER A 556 8.27 0.01 11.75
CA SER A 556 8.52 1.00 10.72
C SER A 556 7.75 0.63 9.46
N ASP A 557 7.89 1.41 8.39
CA ASP A 557 7.43 1.09 7.03
C ASP A 557 8.55 0.48 6.16
N HIS A 558 9.80 0.57 6.57
CA HIS A 558 10.97 -0.05 5.95
C HIS A 558 11.45 -1.28 6.73
N ASP A 559 11.84 -2.32 6.02
CA ASP A 559 12.49 -3.49 6.61
C ASP A 559 13.94 -3.19 6.98
N PRO A 560 14.40 -3.58 8.17
CA PRO A 560 15.81 -3.46 8.53
C PRO A 560 16.67 -4.44 7.74
N LEU A 561 17.89 -4.04 7.44
CA LEU A 561 18.90 -4.87 6.83
C LEU A 561 20.06 -5.17 7.79
N VAL A 562 20.73 -6.31 7.58
CA VAL A 562 21.93 -6.71 8.31
C VAL A 562 23.02 -7.13 7.34
N ILE A 563 24.26 -6.74 7.66
CA ILE A 563 25.47 -7.08 6.94
C ILE A 563 26.46 -7.71 7.92
N ASP A 564 26.84 -8.93 7.68
CA ASP A 564 27.79 -9.68 8.49
C ASP A 564 29.18 -9.66 7.86
N LEU A 565 30.19 -9.26 8.64
CA LEU A 565 31.58 -9.11 8.19
C LEU A 565 32.51 -9.99 9.03
N ARG A 566 33.63 -10.41 8.42
CA ARG A 566 34.80 -10.99 9.09
C ARG A 566 36.00 -10.07 8.90
N LEU A 567 36.35 -9.32 9.92
CA LEU A 567 37.41 -8.31 9.85
C LEU A 567 38.81 -8.87 10.18
N ARG A 568 38.91 -9.86 11.06
CA ARG A 568 40.19 -10.50 11.41
C ARG A 568 40.53 -11.57 10.38
N THR A 569 41.78 -11.58 9.93
CA THR A 569 42.35 -12.74 9.22
C THR A 569 42.67 -13.83 10.27
N ARG A 570 42.31 -15.08 9.98
CA ARG A 570 42.75 -16.23 10.78
C ARG A 570 44.25 -16.36 10.78
#